data_89d7a57922f00c2a649a82326b5cb8ac
#
_entry.id   89d7a57922f00c2a649a82326b5cb8ac
#
_cell.length_a   1.000
_cell.length_b   1.000
_cell.length_c   1.000
_cell.angle_alpha   90.00
_cell.angle_beta   90.00
_cell.angle_gamma   90.00
#
_symmetry.space_group_name_H-M   'P 1'
#
loop_
_entity.id
_entity.type
_entity.pdbx_description
1 polymer ?
#
loop_
_entity_poly.entity_id
_entity_poly.type
_entity_poly.pdbx_seq_one_letter_code
_entity_poly.pdbx_strand_id
1 'polypeptide(L)'
;AGHMQGKMIGDFLVANYDDVDLNGDGTISYAMMKGDEANIEAIYRTQYGVEDANAVLTAAGKPALAYFDAANPDCYQVDLGGAWSAAAAKDYMDTNFVSYNEDAGNMIELVICNNDGMAEGVIASLQEKGYNVAGAHVVPVFGVDATDNAKALIADGAMTGTVKQDADGMAAAISQTAAAVAEGKAPAEALGGLSDARFTIAGDCASKLFVAYAPYTGE
;
A
#
# COMPACT_ATOMS: atom_id res chain seq x y z
N ALA A 1 -7.74 4.02 1.95
CA ALA A 1 -6.33 3.79 1.62
C ALA A 1 -6.18 3.03 0.30
N GLY A 2 -6.84 1.87 0.11
CA GLY A 2 -6.68 1.03 -1.10
C GLY A 2 -6.84 1.77 -2.43
N HIS A 3 -7.91 2.52 -2.62
CA HIS A 3 -8.12 3.35 -3.82
C HIS A 3 -6.99 4.34 -4.06
N MET A 4 -6.50 5.00 -3.01
CA MET A 4 -5.41 5.96 -3.15
C MET A 4 -4.10 5.26 -3.50
N GLN A 5 -3.82 4.11 -2.88
CA GLN A 5 -2.65 3.30 -3.18
C GLN A 5 -2.69 2.80 -4.64
N GLY A 6 -3.81 2.24 -5.09
CA GLY A 6 -3.96 1.77 -6.47
C GLY A 6 -3.80 2.89 -7.50
N LYS A 7 -4.40 4.06 -7.25
CA LYS A 7 -4.18 5.22 -8.13
C LYS A 7 -2.71 5.65 -8.17
N MET A 8 -2.03 5.73 -7.01
CA MET A 8 -0.63 6.12 -6.91
C MET A 8 0.28 5.13 -7.66
N ILE A 9 0.01 3.83 -7.54
CA ILE A 9 0.71 2.77 -8.27
C ILE A 9 0.50 2.95 -9.78
N GLY A 10 -0.74 3.10 -10.21
CA GLY A 10 -1.07 3.27 -11.62
C GLY A 10 -0.40 4.51 -12.25
N ASP A 11 -0.47 5.66 -11.57
CA ASP A 11 0.16 6.90 -12.02
C ASP A 11 1.69 6.73 -12.15
N PHE A 12 2.34 6.09 -11.16
CA PHE A 12 3.77 5.79 -11.20
C PHE A 12 4.14 4.88 -12.37
N LEU A 13 3.38 3.79 -12.55
CA LEU A 13 3.66 2.81 -13.60
C LEU A 13 3.43 3.38 -15.00
N VAL A 14 2.43 4.21 -15.22
CA VAL A 14 2.23 4.89 -16.52
C VAL A 14 3.45 5.72 -16.91
N ALA A 15 4.09 6.36 -15.94
CA ALA A 15 5.27 7.19 -16.18
C ALA A 15 6.58 6.37 -16.33
N ASN A 16 6.66 5.17 -15.76
CA ASN A 16 7.90 4.38 -15.64
C ASN A 16 7.76 2.95 -16.18
N TYR A 17 6.76 2.65 -17.02
CA TYR A 17 6.38 1.28 -17.37
C TYR A 17 7.55 0.48 -17.93
N ASP A 18 8.27 1.05 -18.90
CA ASP A 18 9.34 0.35 -19.62
C ASP A 18 10.61 0.17 -18.75
N ASP A 19 10.76 0.98 -17.68
CA ASP A 19 11.86 0.84 -16.71
C ASP A 19 11.52 -0.20 -15.63
N VAL A 20 10.24 -0.45 -15.37
CA VAL A 20 9.74 -1.43 -14.38
C VAL A 20 9.61 -2.82 -15.01
N ASP A 21 9.28 -2.93 -16.28
CA ASP A 21 9.22 -4.20 -17.05
C ASP A 21 10.65 -4.71 -17.30
N LEU A 22 11.20 -5.40 -16.30
CA LEU A 22 12.60 -5.85 -16.30
C LEU A 22 12.89 -6.97 -17.28
N ASN A 23 11.93 -7.86 -17.46
CA ASN A 23 12.08 -8.99 -18.36
C ASN A 23 11.73 -8.65 -19.82
N GLY A 24 11.11 -7.48 -20.06
CA GLY A 24 10.75 -6.95 -21.37
C GLY A 24 9.62 -7.73 -22.05
N ASP A 25 8.77 -8.42 -21.29
CA ASP A 25 7.65 -9.19 -21.84
C ASP A 25 6.39 -8.35 -22.10
N GLY A 26 6.43 -7.07 -21.69
CA GLY A 26 5.36 -6.10 -21.86
C GLY A 26 4.29 -6.17 -20.78
N THR A 27 4.51 -6.93 -19.68
CA THR A 27 3.57 -7.08 -18.58
C THR A 27 4.30 -6.96 -17.25
N ILE A 28 3.87 -6.07 -16.37
CA ILE A 28 4.48 -5.95 -15.04
C ILE A 28 3.92 -7.02 -14.12
N SER A 29 4.80 -7.88 -13.62
CA SER A 29 4.51 -8.90 -12.62
C SER A 29 4.51 -8.30 -11.22
N TYR A 30 3.51 -8.63 -10.38
CA TYR A 30 3.43 -8.10 -9.03
C TYR A 30 3.29 -9.17 -7.96
N ALA A 31 3.79 -8.88 -6.75
CA ALA A 31 3.45 -9.57 -5.52
C ALA A 31 2.58 -8.67 -4.63
N MET A 32 1.61 -9.27 -3.92
CA MET A 32 0.73 -8.59 -2.97
C MET A 32 0.89 -9.18 -1.58
N MET A 33 1.27 -8.35 -0.61
CA MET A 33 1.42 -8.72 0.80
C MET A 33 0.19 -8.27 1.59
N LYS A 34 -0.65 -9.23 1.99
CA LYS A 34 -1.89 -9.01 2.73
C LYS A 34 -1.66 -9.17 4.23
N GLY A 35 -2.12 -8.19 5.03
CA GLY A 35 -1.84 -8.14 6.46
C GLY A 35 -2.63 -9.12 7.31
N ASP A 36 -3.90 -9.38 6.96
CA ASP A 36 -4.82 -10.24 7.70
C ASP A 36 -5.94 -10.71 6.78
N GLU A 37 -6.34 -11.99 6.90
CA GLU A 37 -7.35 -12.58 6.03
C GLU A 37 -8.74 -12.00 6.22
N ALA A 38 -9.13 -11.73 7.47
CA ALA A 38 -10.47 -11.32 7.85
C ALA A 38 -10.62 -9.80 8.06
N ASN A 39 -9.53 -9.06 8.12
CA ASN A 39 -9.56 -7.63 8.38
C ASN A 39 -10.07 -6.87 7.16
N ILE A 40 -11.11 -6.05 7.34
CA ILE A 40 -11.77 -5.33 6.24
C ILE A 40 -10.83 -4.34 5.52
N GLU A 41 -9.88 -3.74 6.23
CA GLU A 41 -8.90 -2.84 5.61
C GLU A 41 -7.90 -3.62 4.75
N ALA A 42 -7.44 -4.80 5.21
CA ALA A 42 -6.59 -5.67 4.42
C ALA A 42 -7.30 -6.12 3.14
N ILE A 43 -8.58 -6.51 3.24
CA ILE A 43 -9.40 -6.89 2.08
C ILE A 43 -9.47 -5.75 1.06
N TYR A 44 -9.81 -4.54 1.49
CA TYR A 44 -9.95 -3.40 0.59
C TYR A 44 -8.61 -2.89 0.05
N ARG A 45 -7.53 -2.89 0.85
CA ARG A 45 -6.19 -2.52 0.36
C ARG A 45 -5.68 -3.51 -0.69
N THR A 46 -5.91 -4.81 -0.47
CA THR A 46 -5.55 -5.86 -1.44
C THR A 46 -6.34 -5.72 -2.73
N GLN A 47 -7.66 -5.55 -2.65
CA GLN A 47 -8.52 -5.44 -3.81
C GLN A 47 -8.23 -4.16 -4.61
N TYR A 48 -8.43 -3.00 -4.01
CA TYR A 48 -8.36 -1.71 -4.71
C TYR A 48 -6.93 -1.27 -5.05
N GLY A 49 -5.92 -1.76 -4.33
CA GLY A 49 -4.52 -1.55 -4.71
C GLY A 49 -4.20 -2.05 -6.11
N VAL A 50 -4.81 -3.16 -6.52
CA VAL A 50 -4.64 -3.75 -7.86
C VAL A 50 -5.68 -3.25 -8.85
N GLU A 51 -6.98 -3.24 -8.47
CA GLU A 51 -8.06 -2.85 -9.38
C GLU A 51 -7.90 -1.42 -9.91
N ASP A 52 -7.61 -0.46 -9.03
CA ASP A 52 -7.47 0.94 -9.42
C ASP A 52 -6.16 1.18 -10.20
N ALA A 53 -5.07 0.48 -9.85
CA ALA A 53 -3.85 0.52 -10.65
C ALA A 53 -4.10 0.03 -12.08
N ASN A 54 -4.81 -1.09 -12.23
CA ASN A 54 -5.20 -1.64 -13.52
C ASN A 54 -6.15 -0.72 -14.31
N ALA A 55 -7.04 -0.02 -13.62
CA ALA A 55 -7.91 0.97 -14.27
C ALA A 55 -7.09 2.13 -14.87
N VAL A 56 -6.10 2.63 -14.14
CA VAL A 56 -5.19 3.69 -14.63
C VAL A 56 -4.34 3.19 -15.80
N LEU A 57 -3.73 2.01 -15.68
CA LEU A 57 -2.93 1.39 -16.76
C LEU A 57 -3.76 1.19 -18.03
N THR A 58 -4.95 0.61 -17.90
CA THR A 58 -5.87 0.37 -19.03
C THR A 58 -6.26 1.67 -19.71
N ALA A 59 -6.56 2.72 -18.94
CA ALA A 59 -6.89 4.04 -19.48
C ALA A 59 -5.72 4.67 -20.26
N ALA A 60 -4.48 4.33 -19.88
CA ALA A 60 -3.26 4.75 -20.58
C ALA A 60 -2.84 3.81 -21.73
N GLY A 61 -3.62 2.76 -22.02
CA GLY A 61 -3.32 1.78 -23.07
C GLY A 61 -2.18 0.82 -22.71
N LYS A 62 -1.85 0.68 -21.42
CA LYS A 62 -0.87 -0.28 -20.94
C LYS A 62 -1.57 -1.58 -20.49
N PRO A 63 -0.89 -2.75 -20.54
CA PRO A 63 -1.40 -4.00 -20.00
C PRO A 63 -1.71 -3.92 -18.50
N ALA A 64 -2.66 -4.72 -18.06
CA ALA A 64 -2.94 -4.89 -16.63
C ALA A 64 -1.79 -5.64 -15.93
N LEU A 65 -1.65 -5.42 -14.62
CA LEU A 65 -0.73 -6.16 -13.77
C LEU A 65 -1.03 -7.66 -13.79
N ALA A 66 -0.01 -8.50 -13.79
CA ALA A 66 -0.11 -9.95 -13.65
C ALA A 66 0.45 -10.37 -12.29
N TYR A 67 -0.30 -11.20 -11.54
CA TYR A 67 0.26 -11.78 -10.32
C TYR A 67 1.41 -12.73 -10.67
N PHE A 68 2.53 -12.63 -9.95
CA PHE A 68 3.79 -13.32 -10.29
C PHE A 68 3.67 -14.86 -10.33
N ASP A 69 2.78 -15.42 -9.52
CA ASP A 69 2.52 -16.86 -9.45
C ASP A 69 1.13 -17.21 -9.99
N ALA A 70 1.07 -17.60 -11.25
CA ALA A 70 -0.19 -17.99 -11.91
C ALA A 70 -0.88 -19.22 -11.27
N ALA A 71 -0.18 -19.99 -10.43
CA ALA A 71 -0.76 -21.10 -9.71
C ALA A 71 -1.50 -20.68 -8.42
N ASN A 72 -1.29 -19.45 -7.95
CA ASN A 72 -2.00 -18.91 -6.79
C ASN A 72 -3.25 -18.11 -7.24
N PRO A 73 -4.47 -18.70 -7.12
CA PRO A 73 -5.70 -18.05 -7.58
C PRO A 73 -6.12 -16.84 -6.72
N ASP A 74 -5.61 -16.73 -5.49
CA ASP A 74 -5.96 -15.64 -4.58
C ASP A 74 -5.22 -14.34 -4.92
N CYS A 75 -4.10 -14.45 -5.66
CA CYS A 75 -3.25 -13.31 -6.07
C CYS A 75 -2.73 -12.46 -4.91
N TYR A 76 -2.47 -13.07 -3.76
CA TYR A 76 -1.79 -12.47 -2.61
C TYR A 76 -1.10 -13.52 -1.73
N GLN A 77 -0.21 -13.04 -0.86
CA GLN A 77 0.38 -13.79 0.24
C GLN A 77 -0.02 -13.11 1.55
N VAL A 78 -0.65 -13.86 2.47
CA VAL A 78 -1.20 -13.30 3.70
C VAL A 78 -0.32 -13.60 4.91
N ASP A 79 -0.15 -12.63 5.80
CA ASP A 79 0.43 -12.91 7.12
C ASP A 79 -0.55 -13.78 7.93
N LEU A 80 -0.24 -15.07 8.03
CA LEU A 80 -1.09 -16.05 8.71
C LEU A 80 -1.26 -15.76 10.21
N GLY A 81 -0.38 -14.95 10.79
CA GLY A 81 -0.51 -14.47 12.16
C GLY A 81 -1.43 -13.26 12.31
N GLY A 82 -1.83 -12.64 11.21
CA GLY A 82 -2.64 -11.42 11.21
C GLY A 82 -1.94 -10.22 11.86
N ALA A 83 -0.62 -10.26 11.94
CA ALA A 83 0.18 -9.24 12.64
C ALA A 83 0.69 -8.12 11.73
N TRP A 84 0.44 -8.21 10.41
CA TRP A 84 0.91 -7.24 9.41
C TRP A 84 2.43 -7.04 9.46
N SER A 85 3.16 -8.15 9.65
CA SER A 85 4.56 -8.10 10.07
C SER A 85 5.56 -8.03 8.92
N ALA A 86 6.64 -7.29 9.15
CA ALA A 86 7.80 -7.24 8.28
C ALA A 86 8.42 -8.64 8.09
N ALA A 87 8.45 -9.46 9.15
CA ALA A 87 9.05 -10.78 9.10
C ALA A 87 8.30 -11.70 8.13
N ALA A 88 6.94 -11.74 8.18
CA ALA A 88 6.15 -12.55 7.27
C ALA A 88 6.35 -12.12 5.81
N ALA A 89 6.35 -10.83 5.52
CA ALA A 89 6.56 -10.30 4.18
C ALA A 89 7.98 -10.61 3.66
N LYS A 90 9.00 -10.48 4.52
CA LYS A 90 10.38 -10.86 4.17
C LYS A 90 10.49 -12.34 3.85
N ASP A 91 9.94 -13.22 4.69
CA ASP A 91 9.99 -14.68 4.50
C ASP A 91 9.33 -15.10 3.18
N TYR A 92 8.21 -14.45 2.81
CA TYR A 92 7.57 -14.66 1.51
C TYR A 92 8.48 -14.24 0.36
N MET A 93 9.06 -13.03 0.42
CA MET A 93 9.95 -12.56 -0.65
C MET A 93 11.20 -13.42 -0.78
N ASP A 94 11.84 -13.82 0.33
CA ASP A 94 13.00 -14.72 0.32
C ASP A 94 12.67 -16.05 -0.34
N THR A 95 11.47 -16.59 -0.09
CA THR A 95 10.98 -17.82 -0.70
C THR A 95 10.69 -17.61 -2.18
N ASN A 96 10.03 -16.53 -2.55
CA ASN A 96 9.68 -16.21 -3.93
C ASN A 96 10.93 -16.07 -4.81
N PHE A 97 11.99 -15.41 -4.32
CA PHE A 97 13.23 -15.21 -5.06
C PHE A 97 14.00 -16.49 -5.38
N VAL A 98 13.66 -17.63 -4.76
CA VAL A 98 14.24 -18.93 -5.16
C VAL A 98 13.83 -19.30 -6.59
N SER A 99 12.61 -18.95 -7.00
CA SER A 99 12.04 -19.35 -8.29
C SER A 99 11.69 -18.18 -9.22
N TYR A 100 11.49 -16.98 -8.67
CA TYR A 100 11.08 -15.78 -9.40
C TYR A 100 12.18 -14.72 -9.30
N ASN A 101 13.07 -14.67 -10.29
CA ASN A 101 14.24 -13.79 -10.31
C ASN A 101 14.67 -13.49 -11.74
N GLU A 102 15.61 -12.56 -11.93
CA GLU A 102 16.09 -12.15 -13.25
C GLU A 102 16.72 -13.32 -14.02
N ASP A 103 17.50 -14.18 -13.38
CA ASP A 103 18.16 -15.32 -14.04
C ASP A 103 17.15 -16.31 -14.62
N ALA A 104 15.98 -16.43 -13.98
CA ALA A 104 14.87 -17.26 -14.45
C ALA A 104 13.97 -16.52 -15.49
N GLY A 105 14.16 -15.23 -15.69
CA GLY A 105 13.38 -14.42 -16.63
C GLY A 105 11.94 -14.16 -16.19
N ASN A 106 11.65 -14.30 -14.91
CA ASN A 106 10.30 -14.15 -14.33
C ASN A 106 10.31 -13.36 -13.01
N MET A 107 11.18 -12.37 -12.90
CA MET A 107 11.34 -11.51 -11.73
C MET A 107 10.01 -10.89 -11.29
N ILE A 108 9.81 -10.74 -9.97
CA ILE A 108 8.76 -9.90 -9.41
C ILE A 108 9.17 -8.43 -9.60
N GLU A 109 8.37 -7.66 -10.32
CA GLU A 109 8.72 -6.32 -10.80
C GLU A 109 8.04 -5.20 -10.02
N LEU A 110 7.05 -5.54 -9.19
CA LEU A 110 6.31 -4.62 -8.32
C LEU A 110 5.89 -5.34 -7.04
N VAL A 111 6.00 -4.69 -5.89
CA VAL A 111 5.43 -5.22 -4.65
C VAL A 111 4.46 -4.24 -4.02
N ILE A 112 3.25 -4.72 -3.74
CA ILE A 112 2.16 -3.97 -3.12
C ILE A 112 1.96 -4.53 -1.71
N CYS A 113 2.09 -3.68 -0.70
CA CYS A 113 1.97 -4.07 0.70
C CYS A 113 0.77 -3.40 1.35
N ASN A 114 0.05 -4.14 2.18
CA ASN A 114 -1.09 -3.58 2.91
C ASN A 114 -0.68 -2.54 3.95
N ASN A 115 0.57 -2.55 4.44
CA ASN A 115 1.12 -1.51 5.31
C ASN A 115 2.64 -1.32 5.12
N ASP A 116 3.18 -0.29 5.75
CA ASP A 116 4.61 0.05 5.67
C ASP A 116 5.50 -0.99 6.38
N GLY A 117 5.04 -1.60 7.48
CA GLY A 117 5.80 -2.64 8.16
C GLY A 117 6.09 -3.83 7.23
N MET A 118 5.12 -4.29 6.46
CA MET A 118 5.32 -5.33 5.45
C MET A 118 6.23 -4.85 4.32
N ALA A 119 6.10 -3.59 3.87
CA ALA A 119 6.97 -3.00 2.87
C ALA A 119 8.44 -2.96 3.32
N GLU A 120 8.70 -2.63 4.59
CA GLU A 120 10.05 -2.69 5.20
C GLU A 120 10.64 -4.10 5.10
N GLY A 121 9.84 -5.14 5.39
CA GLY A 121 10.28 -6.54 5.26
C GLY A 121 10.62 -6.94 3.82
N VAL A 122 9.78 -6.53 2.87
CA VAL A 122 10.02 -6.72 1.43
C VAL A 122 11.31 -6.04 1.00
N ILE A 123 11.51 -4.78 1.38
CA ILE A 123 12.71 -4.01 1.02
C ILE A 123 13.96 -4.67 1.62
N ALA A 124 13.92 -5.16 2.84
CA ALA A 124 15.04 -5.88 3.44
C ALA A 124 15.43 -7.11 2.61
N SER A 125 14.47 -7.90 2.12
CA SER A 125 14.71 -9.04 1.22
C SER A 125 15.31 -8.57 -0.13
N LEU A 126 14.74 -7.52 -0.73
CA LEU A 126 15.26 -6.94 -1.99
C LEU A 126 16.71 -6.48 -1.83
N GLN A 127 17.05 -5.79 -0.74
CA GLN A 127 18.40 -5.30 -0.47
C GLN A 127 19.41 -6.43 -0.27
N GLU A 128 19.03 -7.54 0.36
CA GLU A 128 19.87 -8.73 0.48
C GLU A 128 20.18 -9.38 -0.89
N LYS A 129 19.34 -9.14 -1.89
CA LYS A 129 19.54 -9.59 -3.29
C LYS A 129 20.21 -8.54 -4.16
N GLY A 130 20.53 -7.37 -3.63
CA GLY A 130 21.21 -6.30 -4.35
C GLY A 130 20.28 -5.32 -5.08
N TYR A 131 18.96 -5.39 -4.86
CA TYR A 131 17.99 -4.41 -5.37
C TYR A 131 17.76 -3.30 -4.32
N ASN A 132 17.13 -2.21 -4.71
CA ASN A 132 16.70 -1.13 -3.82
C ASN A 132 17.82 -0.60 -2.89
N VAL A 133 19.05 -0.62 -3.38
CA VAL A 133 20.22 -0.01 -2.76
C VAL A 133 20.83 1.03 -3.69
N ALA A 134 21.65 1.94 -3.18
CA ALA A 134 22.22 3.03 -3.95
C ALA A 134 22.93 2.53 -5.22
N GLY A 135 22.51 3.03 -6.38
CA GLY A 135 23.08 2.69 -7.68
C GLY A 135 22.65 1.34 -8.27
N ALA A 136 21.79 0.60 -7.58
CA ALA A 136 21.19 -0.63 -8.10
C ALA A 136 19.80 -0.36 -8.70
N HIS A 137 19.26 -1.38 -9.37
CA HIS A 137 17.89 -1.35 -9.84
C HIS A 137 16.92 -1.30 -8.66
N VAL A 138 15.84 -0.52 -8.81
CA VAL A 138 14.79 -0.36 -7.79
C VAL A 138 13.53 -1.10 -8.26
N VAL A 139 13.16 -2.14 -7.55
CA VAL A 139 11.84 -2.75 -7.65
C VAL A 139 10.85 -1.86 -6.90
N PRO A 140 9.81 -1.29 -7.54
CA PRO A 140 8.85 -0.45 -6.86
C PRO A 140 8.15 -1.17 -5.71
N VAL A 141 8.13 -0.55 -4.52
CA VAL A 141 7.42 -1.04 -3.33
C VAL A 141 6.50 0.06 -2.80
N PHE A 142 5.23 -0.31 -2.59
CA PHE A 142 4.22 0.61 -2.07
C PHE A 142 3.61 0.08 -0.78
N GLY A 143 3.42 0.99 0.19
CA GLY A 143 2.84 0.70 1.49
C GLY A 143 1.64 1.60 1.83
N VAL A 144 1.26 1.55 3.09
CA VAL A 144 0.26 2.41 3.73
C VAL A 144 0.72 2.68 5.15
N ASP A 145 0.57 3.86 5.66
CA ASP A 145 0.65 4.46 6.99
C ASP A 145 1.53 5.71 7.01
N ALA A 146 2.53 5.81 6.14
CA ALA A 146 3.58 6.82 6.12
C ALA A 146 4.33 6.89 7.47
N THR A 147 4.82 5.73 7.94
CA THR A 147 5.67 5.63 9.13
C THR A 147 6.97 6.41 8.92
N ASP A 148 7.64 6.77 10.00
CA ASP A 148 8.92 7.49 9.89
C ASP A 148 9.99 6.64 9.19
N ASN A 149 9.98 5.31 9.38
CA ASN A 149 10.87 4.41 8.66
C ASN A 149 10.56 4.38 7.17
N ALA A 150 9.28 4.25 6.78
CA ALA A 150 8.88 4.29 5.38
C ALA A 150 9.27 5.60 4.69
N LYS A 151 9.09 6.74 5.38
CA LYS A 151 9.54 8.04 4.88
C LYS A 151 11.05 8.10 4.67
N ALA A 152 11.84 7.51 5.58
CA ALA A 152 13.30 7.42 5.41
C ALA A 152 13.65 6.55 4.20
N LEU A 153 13.02 5.38 4.04
CA LEU A 153 13.23 4.50 2.88
C LEU A 153 12.83 5.16 1.55
N ILE A 154 11.79 5.99 1.55
CA ILE A 154 11.40 6.78 0.37
C ILE A 154 12.44 7.86 0.08
N ALA A 155 12.93 8.56 1.09
CA ALA A 155 13.97 9.57 0.92
C ALA A 155 15.29 8.99 0.40
N ASP A 156 15.61 7.75 0.79
CA ASP A 156 16.78 7.00 0.33
C ASP A 156 16.56 6.33 -1.03
N GLY A 157 15.35 6.42 -1.62
CA GLY A 157 14.99 5.81 -2.90
C GLY A 157 14.83 4.28 -2.84
N ALA A 158 14.75 3.69 -1.65
CA ALA A 158 14.56 2.25 -1.47
C ALA A 158 13.07 1.84 -1.47
N MET A 159 12.15 2.77 -1.20
CA MET A 159 10.70 2.61 -1.26
C MET A 159 10.12 3.65 -2.22
N THR A 160 9.08 3.29 -2.97
CA THR A 160 8.53 4.18 -4.01
C THR A 160 7.47 5.12 -3.48
N GLY A 161 6.64 4.65 -2.56
CA GLY A 161 5.60 5.50 -1.99
C GLY A 161 4.74 4.79 -0.95
N THR A 162 4.00 5.59 -0.19
CA THR A 162 3.06 5.12 0.81
C THR A 162 1.83 6.02 0.88
N VAL A 163 0.73 5.50 1.40
CA VAL A 163 -0.47 6.29 1.69
C VAL A 163 -0.43 6.74 3.14
N LYS A 164 -0.33 8.05 3.35
CA LYS A 164 -0.37 8.63 4.69
C LYS A 164 -1.77 8.51 5.29
N GLN A 165 -1.87 7.88 6.45
CA GLN A 165 -2.98 8.01 7.36
C GLN A 165 -2.75 9.23 8.26
N ASP A 166 -3.73 10.12 8.39
CA ASP A 166 -3.62 11.29 9.26
C ASP A 166 -3.92 10.92 10.72
N ALA A 167 -2.93 10.34 11.40
CA ALA A 167 -3.05 9.90 12.78
C ALA A 167 -3.38 11.08 13.73
N ASP A 168 -2.82 12.26 13.49
CA ASP A 168 -3.10 13.46 14.27
C ASP A 168 -4.55 13.92 14.08
N GLY A 169 -5.06 13.91 12.85
CA GLY A 169 -6.45 14.21 12.54
C GLY A 169 -7.40 13.21 13.18
N MET A 170 -7.09 11.91 13.11
CA MET A 170 -7.89 10.87 13.79
C MET A 170 -7.89 11.05 15.30
N ALA A 171 -6.74 11.30 15.94
CA ALA A 171 -6.63 11.56 17.36
C ALA A 171 -7.41 12.81 17.78
N ALA A 172 -7.33 13.89 16.99
CA ALA A 172 -8.07 15.13 17.23
C ALA A 172 -9.60 14.89 17.13
N ALA A 173 -10.07 14.17 16.12
CA ALA A 173 -11.47 13.85 15.95
C ALA A 173 -12.02 13.02 17.13
N ILE A 174 -11.28 11.98 17.53
CA ILE A 174 -11.64 11.11 18.67
C ILE A 174 -11.70 11.93 19.96
N SER A 175 -10.67 12.72 20.25
CA SER A 175 -10.58 13.51 21.49
C SER A 175 -11.70 14.54 21.59
N GLN A 176 -11.97 15.31 20.54
CA GLN A 176 -13.03 16.31 20.51
C GLN A 176 -14.41 15.68 20.61
N THR A 177 -14.63 14.55 19.91
CA THR A 177 -15.89 13.81 19.98
C THR A 177 -16.14 13.28 21.39
N ALA A 178 -15.11 12.68 22.01
CA ALA A 178 -15.21 12.14 23.37
C ALA A 178 -15.53 13.23 24.40
N ALA A 179 -14.90 14.41 24.28
CA ALA A 179 -15.18 15.54 25.14
C ALA A 179 -16.65 16.02 25.00
N ALA A 180 -17.12 16.18 23.76
CA ALA A 180 -18.49 16.62 23.51
C ALA A 180 -19.55 15.61 24.00
N VAL A 181 -19.27 14.29 23.88
CA VAL A 181 -20.15 13.24 24.42
C VAL A 181 -20.14 13.25 25.96
N ALA A 182 -18.98 13.51 26.58
CA ALA A 182 -18.91 13.66 28.04
C ALA A 182 -19.70 14.88 28.55
N GLU A 183 -19.88 15.92 27.73
CA GLU A 183 -20.76 17.06 27.99
C GLU A 183 -22.26 16.76 27.73
N GLY A 184 -22.59 15.56 27.30
CA GLY A 184 -23.99 15.09 27.11
C GLY A 184 -24.52 15.19 25.68
N LYS A 185 -23.67 15.53 24.68
CA LYS A 185 -24.09 15.52 23.28
C LYS A 185 -24.24 14.08 22.76
N ALA A 186 -25.19 13.88 21.85
CA ALA A 186 -25.27 12.63 21.13
C ALA A 186 -24.05 12.45 20.19
N PRO A 187 -23.57 11.21 19.92
CA PRO A 187 -22.39 10.98 19.07
C PRO A 187 -22.45 11.65 17.71
N ALA A 188 -23.59 11.60 17.02
CA ALA A 188 -23.77 12.24 15.72
C ALA A 188 -23.71 13.78 15.81
N GLU A 189 -24.23 14.38 16.88
CA GLU A 189 -24.13 15.82 17.13
C GLU A 189 -22.69 16.23 17.45
N ALA A 190 -21.99 15.41 18.25
CA ALA A 190 -20.59 15.66 18.59
C ALA A 190 -19.69 15.63 17.34
N LEU A 191 -19.87 14.64 16.45
CA LEU A 191 -19.16 14.56 15.18
C LEU A 191 -19.52 15.69 14.23
N GLY A 192 -20.81 16.03 14.10
CA GLY A 192 -21.29 17.12 13.26
C GLY A 192 -20.81 18.51 13.70
N GLY A 193 -20.38 18.64 14.95
CA GLY A 193 -19.79 19.87 15.49
C GLY A 193 -18.30 20.04 15.22
N LEU A 194 -17.62 19.03 14.66
CA LEU A 194 -16.20 19.13 14.31
C LEU A 194 -15.99 20.02 13.08
N SER A 195 -15.08 20.97 13.19
CA SER A 195 -14.79 21.96 12.14
C SER A 195 -13.32 21.85 11.71
N ASP A 196 -13.03 20.86 10.85
CA ASP A 196 -11.71 20.66 10.26
C ASP A 196 -11.89 20.18 8.82
N ALA A 197 -11.14 20.77 7.88
CA ALA A 197 -11.22 20.44 6.45
C ALA A 197 -10.82 18.99 6.12
N ARG A 198 -10.13 18.33 7.04
CA ARG A 198 -9.74 16.91 6.92
C ARG A 198 -10.90 15.95 7.21
N PHE A 199 -11.99 16.45 7.80
CA PHE A 199 -13.09 15.63 8.30
C PHE A 199 -14.29 15.66 7.35
N THR A 200 -14.84 14.47 7.08
CA THR A 200 -16.05 14.34 6.28
C THR A 200 -17.00 13.36 6.97
N ILE A 201 -18.21 13.81 7.29
CA ILE A 201 -19.25 12.92 7.80
C ILE A 201 -19.69 11.99 6.67
N ALA A 202 -19.82 10.70 6.96
CA ALA A 202 -20.29 9.72 6.00
C ALA A 202 -21.76 10.00 5.61
N GLY A 203 -22.06 9.95 4.31
CA GLY A 203 -23.41 10.21 3.82
C GLY A 203 -24.45 9.15 4.25
N ASP A 204 -23.98 7.95 4.58
CA ASP A 204 -24.78 6.82 5.01
C ASP A 204 -24.93 6.67 6.53
N CYS A 205 -24.10 7.37 7.32
CA CYS A 205 -24.09 7.24 8.77
C CYS A 205 -23.60 8.52 9.46
N ALA A 206 -24.50 9.24 10.14
CA ALA A 206 -24.18 10.47 10.84
C ALA A 206 -23.21 10.30 12.04
N SER A 207 -23.00 9.07 12.49
CA SER A 207 -22.05 8.72 13.55
C SER A 207 -20.72 8.17 13.01
N LYS A 208 -20.44 8.35 11.71
CA LYS A 208 -19.22 7.91 11.04
C LYS A 208 -18.53 9.11 10.40
N LEU A 209 -17.26 9.25 10.73
CA LEU A 209 -16.40 10.30 10.21
C LEU A 209 -15.25 9.70 9.41
N PHE A 210 -14.95 10.25 8.26
CA PHE A 210 -13.74 10.00 7.51
C PHE A 210 -12.70 11.09 7.78
N VAL A 211 -11.47 10.68 8.00
CA VAL A 211 -10.30 11.54 8.01
C VAL A 211 -9.54 11.33 6.71
N ALA A 212 -9.20 12.40 6.02
CA ALA A 212 -8.60 12.31 4.68
C ALA A 212 -7.24 11.58 4.70
N TYR A 213 -7.02 10.72 3.74
CA TYR A 213 -5.71 10.16 3.42
C TYR A 213 -4.95 11.06 2.44
N ALA A 214 -3.63 10.90 2.36
CA ALA A 214 -2.80 11.59 1.37
C ALA A 214 -1.73 10.64 0.79
N PRO A 215 -1.37 10.76 -0.50
CA PRO A 215 -0.19 10.06 -1.02
C PRO A 215 1.07 10.68 -0.41
N TYR A 216 2.12 9.89 -0.27
CA TYR A 216 3.44 10.33 0.15
C TYR A 216 4.51 9.62 -0.69
N THR A 217 5.28 10.41 -1.43
CA THR A 217 6.35 9.96 -2.35
C THR A 217 7.66 10.72 -2.12
N GLY A 218 7.81 11.36 -0.97
CA GLY A 218 9.04 12.07 -0.59
C GLY A 218 8.98 13.61 -0.74
N GLU A 219 7.82 14.18 -1.16
CA GLU A 219 7.60 15.63 -1.27
C GLU A 219 6.69 16.17 -0.17
#